data_30ae28808da50fdff9e880d1094d890f
#
_entry.id   30ae28808da50fdff9e880d1094d890f
#
_cell.length_a   1.000
_cell.length_b   1.000
_cell.length_c   1.000
_cell.angle_alpha   90.00
_cell.angle_beta   90.00
_cell.angle_gamma   90.00
#
_symmetry.space_group_name_H-M   'P 1'
#
loop_
_entity.id
_entity.type
_entity.pdbx_description
1 polymer ?
#
loop_
_entity_poly.entity_id
_entity_poly.type
_entity_poly.pdbx_seq_one_letter_code
_entity_poly.pdbx_strand_id
1 'polypeptide(L)'
;MKRVEREERLLAACLLSAAGGFTDVYSYLFRGGVFANAVTGNLVLVGLHVATGETARAAHGLCAVLAYGAGVMAANAIHARCGHARRVGWHQVVLWVEAALLAVVVCLPRGPGDFAVAAVISFVCALQVQTFRRVHGLPFASTMCTGNLRSGADAAYAAWTGADPNGFAKARHYALVIACFVAGAAAGAMLLRLWGGRAFALVPLALGFVSLLVHRRPAAWLRRLRRRGWRGIGNGRAAL
;
A
#
# COMPACT_ATOMS: atom_id res chain seq x y z
N MET A 1 -0.39 -22.49 15.21
CA MET A 1 -0.83 -21.34 14.41
C MET A 1 0.32 -20.33 14.36
N LYS A 2 0.97 -20.16 13.19
CA LYS A 2 1.95 -19.08 13.00
C LYS A 2 1.24 -17.74 13.25
N ARG A 3 1.80 -16.93 14.13
CA ARG A 3 1.28 -15.61 14.47
C ARG A 3 1.33 -14.79 13.19
N VAL A 4 0.17 -14.48 12.60
CA VAL A 4 0.06 -13.60 11.43
C VAL A 4 0.79 -12.30 11.78
N GLU A 5 1.73 -11.89 10.99
CA GLU A 5 2.46 -10.64 11.21
C GLU A 5 1.47 -9.47 11.15
N ARG A 6 1.73 -8.40 11.92
CA ARG A 6 0.79 -7.26 12.00
C ARG A 6 0.62 -6.55 10.66
N GLU A 7 1.67 -6.61 9.83
CA GLU A 7 1.71 -6.09 8.47
C GLU A 7 0.68 -6.75 7.54
N GLU A 8 0.35 -8.01 7.81
CA GLU A 8 -0.59 -8.83 7.04
C GLU A 8 -2.04 -8.68 7.50
N ARG A 9 -2.35 -7.66 8.30
CA ARG A 9 -3.72 -7.45 8.76
C ARG A 9 -4.63 -6.98 7.63
N LEU A 10 -5.80 -7.60 7.50
CA LEU A 10 -6.78 -7.26 6.49
C LEU A 10 -7.18 -5.78 6.53
N LEU A 11 -7.29 -5.19 7.72
CA LEU A 11 -7.59 -3.75 7.86
C LEU A 11 -6.52 -2.88 7.22
N ALA A 12 -5.22 -3.18 7.45
CA ALA A 12 -4.14 -2.44 6.81
C ALA A 12 -4.18 -2.59 5.29
N ALA A 13 -4.44 -3.81 4.79
CA ALA A 13 -4.60 -4.05 3.36
C ALA A 13 -5.76 -3.26 2.75
N CYS A 14 -6.91 -3.21 3.41
CA CYS A 14 -8.07 -2.42 2.98
C CYS A 14 -7.77 -0.91 2.94
N LEU A 15 -7.10 -0.37 3.96
CA LEU A 15 -6.72 1.04 4.00
C LEU A 15 -5.68 1.38 2.92
N LEU A 16 -4.68 0.53 2.71
CA LEU A 16 -3.70 0.70 1.65
C LEU A 16 -4.35 0.64 0.26
N SER A 17 -5.31 -0.27 0.06
CA SER A 17 -6.06 -0.36 -1.20
C SER A 17 -6.94 0.86 -1.44
N ALA A 18 -7.64 1.34 -0.42
CA ALA A 18 -8.44 2.56 -0.53
C ALA A 18 -7.55 3.79 -0.82
N ALA A 19 -6.40 3.91 -0.15
CA ALA A 19 -5.42 4.95 -0.43
C ALA A 19 -4.90 4.84 -1.88
N GLY A 20 -4.64 3.62 -2.38
CA GLY A 20 -4.23 3.37 -3.76
C GLY A 20 -5.27 3.82 -4.78
N GLY A 21 -6.55 3.50 -4.56
CA GLY A 21 -7.65 3.93 -5.42
C GLY A 21 -7.79 5.45 -5.44
N PHE A 22 -7.71 6.12 -4.28
CA PHE A 22 -7.70 7.58 -4.20
C PHE A 22 -6.51 8.18 -4.97
N THR A 23 -5.32 7.60 -4.80
CA THR A 23 -4.09 8.06 -5.45
C THR A 23 -4.19 7.97 -6.98
N ASP A 24 -4.78 6.91 -7.52
CA ASP A 24 -5.00 6.76 -8.97
C ASP A 24 -5.95 7.84 -9.51
N VAL A 25 -7.05 8.10 -8.81
CA VAL A 25 -7.98 9.15 -9.20
C VAL A 25 -7.33 10.54 -9.13
N TYR A 26 -6.53 10.80 -8.09
CA TYR A 26 -5.82 12.07 -7.97
C TYR A 26 -4.81 12.26 -9.11
N SER A 27 -3.97 11.26 -9.40
CA SER A 27 -2.98 11.37 -10.46
C SER A 27 -3.64 11.53 -11.82
N TYR A 28 -4.73 10.83 -12.08
CA TYR A 28 -5.46 10.93 -13.34
C TYR A 28 -6.14 12.29 -13.52
N LEU A 29 -6.88 12.77 -12.52
CA LEU A 29 -7.67 14.02 -12.65
C LEU A 29 -6.82 15.27 -12.47
N PHE A 30 -5.73 15.22 -11.68
CA PHE A 30 -5.00 16.40 -11.23
C PHE A 30 -3.54 16.45 -11.68
N ARG A 31 -2.99 15.35 -12.21
CA ARG A 31 -1.55 15.26 -12.55
C ARG A 31 -1.31 14.67 -13.95
N GLY A 32 -2.10 15.11 -14.92
CA GLY A 32 -1.81 14.88 -16.34
C GLY A 32 -2.35 13.60 -16.96
N GLY A 33 -3.38 12.95 -16.38
CA GLY A 33 -4.10 11.86 -17.02
C GLY A 33 -3.38 10.51 -17.00
N VAL A 34 -2.42 10.30 -16.08
CA VAL A 34 -1.76 9.01 -15.87
C VAL A 34 -2.25 8.36 -14.58
N PHE A 35 -2.31 7.04 -14.57
CA PHE A 35 -2.58 6.27 -13.36
C PHE A 35 -1.28 5.96 -12.62
N ALA A 36 -1.20 6.28 -11.35
CA ALA A 36 0.02 6.05 -10.57
C ALA A 36 0.34 4.56 -10.41
N ASN A 37 -0.70 3.71 -10.29
CA ASN A 37 -0.58 2.28 -10.04
C ASN A 37 -0.76 1.40 -11.29
N ALA A 38 -1.48 1.88 -12.31
CA ALA A 38 -1.85 1.07 -13.47
C ALA A 38 -0.79 1.12 -14.56
N VAL A 39 0.37 0.53 -14.33
CA VAL A 39 1.49 0.48 -15.30
C VAL A 39 1.05 0.01 -16.67
N THR A 40 0.24 -1.06 -16.76
CA THR A 40 -0.28 -1.55 -18.04
C THR A 40 -1.13 -0.51 -18.75
N GLY A 41 -1.99 0.20 -18.01
CA GLY A 41 -2.80 1.28 -18.59
C GLY A 41 -1.93 2.42 -19.12
N ASN A 42 -0.90 2.81 -18.37
CA ASN A 42 0.04 3.84 -18.81
C ASN A 42 0.81 3.42 -20.08
N LEU A 43 1.22 2.15 -20.19
CA LEU A 43 1.88 1.64 -21.41
C LEU A 43 0.95 1.69 -22.63
N VAL A 44 -0.34 1.39 -22.45
CA VAL A 44 -1.35 1.55 -23.52
C VAL A 44 -1.47 3.03 -23.91
N LEU A 45 -1.56 3.94 -22.94
CA LEU A 45 -1.62 5.38 -23.21
C LEU A 45 -0.34 5.88 -23.91
N VAL A 46 0.84 5.39 -23.54
CA VAL A 46 2.09 5.69 -24.26
C VAL A 46 1.98 5.29 -25.73
N GLY A 47 1.57 4.05 -26.02
CA GLY A 47 1.38 3.58 -27.41
C GLY A 47 0.38 4.44 -28.18
N LEU A 48 -0.77 4.76 -27.57
CA LEU A 48 -1.78 5.64 -28.15
C LEU A 48 -1.22 7.03 -28.49
N HIS A 49 -0.56 7.68 -27.51
CA HIS A 49 -0.02 9.04 -27.69
C HIS A 49 1.13 9.10 -28.70
N VAL A 50 1.94 8.03 -28.81
CA VAL A 50 2.95 7.92 -29.87
C VAL A 50 2.27 7.85 -31.22
N ALA A 51 1.24 7.03 -31.39
CA ALA A 51 0.50 6.86 -32.64
C ALA A 51 -0.25 8.13 -33.07
N THR A 52 -0.71 8.95 -32.11
CA THR A 52 -1.42 10.22 -32.37
C THR A 52 -0.50 11.44 -32.44
N GLY A 53 0.83 11.26 -32.30
CA GLY A 53 1.81 12.35 -32.33
C GLY A 53 1.86 13.21 -31.06
N GLU A 54 1.20 12.82 -29.99
CA GLU A 54 1.18 13.51 -28.71
C GLU A 54 2.41 13.17 -27.84
N THR A 55 3.60 13.49 -28.35
CA THR A 55 4.90 13.06 -27.78
C THR A 55 5.08 13.47 -26.31
N ALA A 56 4.60 14.65 -25.92
CA ALA A 56 4.69 15.13 -24.54
C ALA A 56 3.85 14.24 -23.58
N ARG A 57 2.66 13.80 -23.98
CA ARG A 57 1.83 12.90 -23.20
C ARG A 57 2.41 11.48 -23.15
N ALA A 58 2.99 11.01 -24.27
CA ALA A 58 3.70 9.75 -24.29
C ALA A 58 4.88 9.75 -23.32
N ALA A 59 5.70 10.81 -23.34
CA ALA A 59 6.81 10.97 -22.39
C ALA A 59 6.34 11.01 -20.94
N HIS A 60 5.21 11.65 -20.66
CA HIS A 60 4.61 11.70 -19.33
C HIS A 60 4.25 10.29 -18.82
N GLY A 61 3.55 9.50 -19.62
CA GLY A 61 3.21 8.12 -19.30
C GLY A 61 4.44 7.24 -19.09
N LEU A 62 5.43 7.37 -19.97
CA LEU A 62 6.69 6.62 -19.87
C LEU A 62 7.47 6.98 -18.59
N CYS A 63 7.52 8.26 -18.23
CA CYS A 63 8.16 8.73 -17.01
C CYS A 63 7.52 8.08 -15.75
N ALA A 64 6.19 8.00 -15.69
CA ALA A 64 5.48 7.32 -14.63
C ALA A 64 5.83 5.83 -14.55
N VAL A 65 5.92 5.13 -15.68
CA VAL A 65 6.31 3.71 -15.75
C VAL A 65 7.75 3.50 -15.26
N LEU A 66 8.69 4.32 -15.70
CA LEU A 66 10.09 4.23 -15.27
C LEU A 66 10.24 4.54 -13.78
N ALA A 67 9.51 5.54 -13.27
CA ALA A 67 9.48 5.88 -11.86
C ALA A 67 8.92 4.74 -11.00
N TYR A 68 7.89 4.04 -11.50
CA TYR A 68 7.38 2.83 -10.85
C TYR A 68 8.47 1.76 -10.72
N GLY A 69 9.20 1.46 -11.80
CA GLY A 69 10.33 0.53 -11.78
C GLY A 69 11.41 0.93 -10.75
N ALA A 70 11.77 2.22 -10.72
CA ALA A 70 12.71 2.77 -9.74
C ALA A 70 12.20 2.60 -8.29
N GLY A 71 10.89 2.77 -8.06
CA GLY A 71 10.26 2.56 -6.75
C GLY A 71 10.37 1.10 -6.27
N VAL A 72 10.18 0.13 -7.17
CA VAL A 72 10.41 -1.29 -6.86
C VAL A 72 11.86 -1.54 -6.43
N MET A 73 12.83 -0.97 -7.16
CA MET A 73 14.26 -1.09 -6.82
C MET A 73 14.58 -0.44 -5.47
N ALA A 74 14.03 0.74 -5.21
CA ALA A 74 14.19 1.46 -3.95
C ALA A 74 13.62 0.67 -2.76
N ALA A 75 12.44 0.07 -2.89
CA ALA A 75 11.85 -0.78 -1.86
C ALA A 75 12.76 -1.98 -1.52
N ASN A 76 13.34 -2.63 -2.54
CA ASN A 76 14.29 -3.71 -2.34
C ASN A 76 15.58 -3.22 -1.64
N ALA A 77 16.09 -2.05 -1.99
CA ALA A 77 17.25 -1.45 -1.35
C ALA A 77 16.97 -1.09 0.14
N ILE A 78 15.79 -0.56 0.44
CA ILE A 78 15.36 -0.30 1.82
C ILE A 78 15.25 -1.63 2.59
N HIS A 79 14.66 -2.65 2.00
CA HIS A 79 14.57 -3.97 2.62
C HIS A 79 15.95 -4.56 2.91
N ALA A 80 16.89 -4.48 1.97
CA ALA A 80 18.25 -4.98 2.15
C ALA A 80 18.98 -4.28 3.31
N ARG A 81 18.80 -2.96 3.47
CA ARG A 81 19.46 -2.19 4.52
C ARG A 81 18.75 -2.26 5.88
N CYS A 82 17.42 -2.25 5.88
CA CYS A 82 16.59 -2.09 7.10
C CYS A 82 15.87 -3.38 7.51
N GLY A 83 15.84 -4.41 6.66
CA GLY A 83 15.08 -5.66 6.90
C GLY A 83 15.50 -6.40 8.17
N HIS A 84 16.75 -6.24 8.62
CA HIS A 84 17.29 -6.83 9.84
C HIS A 84 17.24 -5.90 11.07
N ALA A 85 16.74 -4.68 10.92
CA ALA A 85 16.69 -3.72 12.02
C ALA A 85 15.71 -4.18 13.12
N ARG A 86 16.20 -4.23 14.37
CA ARG A 86 15.41 -4.73 15.52
C ARG A 86 14.38 -3.74 16.06
N ARG A 87 14.54 -2.44 15.83
CA ARG A 87 13.71 -1.37 16.44
C ARG A 87 12.61 -0.89 15.53
N VAL A 88 12.90 -0.65 14.26
CA VAL A 88 11.93 -0.16 13.27
C VAL A 88 11.87 -1.17 12.13
N GLY A 89 10.67 -1.70 11.86
CA GLY A 89 10.47 -2.60 10.72
C GLY A 89 10.62 -1.85 9.39
N TRP A 90 11.23 -2.47 8.37
CA TRP A 90 11.40 -1.85 7.06
C TRP A 90 10.08 -1.41 6.42
N HIS A 91 8.97 -2.12 6.67
CA HIS A 91 7.62 -1.71 6.26
C HIS A 91 7.23 -0.34 6.81
N GLN A 92 7.61 -0.05 8.05
CA GLN A 92 7.30 1.22 8.70
C GLN A 92 8.15 2.35 8.11
N VAL A 93 9.42 2.08 7.81
CA VAL A 93 10.30 3.04 7.12
C VAL A 93 9.69 3.43 5.77
N VAL A 94 9.24 2.43 4.99
CA VAL A 94 8.61 2.67 3.70
C VAL A 94 7.35 3.53 3.86
N LEU A 95 6.44 3.20 4.78
CA LEU A 95 5.22 4.00 5.00
C LEU A 95 5.53 5.46 5.37
N TRP A 96 6.59 5.70 6.13
CA TRP A 96 7.00 7.07 6.45
C TRP A 96 7.58 7.81 5.24
N VAL A 97 8.39 7.13 4.44
CA VAL A 97 8.89 7.69 3.18
C VAL A 97 7.73 8.03 2.24
N GLU A 98 6.78 7.11 2.07
CA GLU A 98 5.58 7.32 1.26
C GLU A 98 4.77 8.51 1.77
N ALA A 99 4.45 8.54 3.06
CA ALA A 99 3.68 9.63 3.66
C ALA A 99 4.37 10.99 3.51
N ALA A 100 5.70 11.04 3.70
CA ALA A 100 6.47 12.27 3.55
C ALA A 100 6.47 12.76 2.09
N LEU A 101 6.72 11.87 1.11
CA LEU A 101 6.71 12.23 -0.31
C LEU A 101 5.33 12.70 -0.76
N LEU A 102 4.26 12.00 -0.35
CA LEU A 102 2.91 12.41 -0.70
C LEU A 102 2.48 13.69 0.01
N ALA A 103 2.95 13.96 1.23
CA ALA A 103 2.72 15.24 1.90
C ALA A 103 3.38 16.40 1.14
N VAL A 104 4.57 16.21 0.59
CA VAL A 104 5.21 17.20 -0.31
C VAL A 104 4.36 17.39 -1.57
N VAL A 105 3.87 16.32 -2.18
CA VAL A 105 3.00 16.36 -3.37
C VAL A 105 1.74 17.22 -3.14
N VAL A 106 1.15 17.15 -1.95
CA VAL A 106 -0.03 17.97 -1.59
C VAL A 106 0.27 19.48 -1.66
N CYS A 107 1.50 19.86 -1.32
CA CYS A 107 1.93 21.27 -1.31
C CYS A 107 2.31 21.80 -2.70
N LEU A 108 2.51 20.92 -3.69
CA LEU A 108 2.95 21.33 -5.03
C LEU A 108 1.78 21.86 -5.87
N PRO A 109 1.92 23.06 -6.48
CA PRO A 109 0.90 23.60 -7.36
C PRO A 109 0.70 22.71 -8.59
N ARG A 110 -0.46 22.87 -9.24
CA ARG A 110 -0.74 22.25 -10.55
C ARG A 110 -0.08 23.08 -11.65
N GLY A 111 0.39 22.38 -12.69
CA GLY A 111 0.99 23.09 -13.83
C GLY A 111 2.03 22.27 -14.59
N PRO A 112 2.98 22.92 -15.23
CA PRO A 112 3.97 22.26 -16.11
C PRO A 112 4.78 21.14 -15.44
N GLY A 113 4.88 21.15 -14.09
CA GLY A 113 5.57 20.13 -13.30
C GLY A 113 4.74 18.88 -12.99
N ASP A 114 3.49 18.78 -13.45
CA ASP A 114 2.58 17.67 -13.09
C ASP A 114 3.12 16.30 -13.52
N PHE A 115 3.91 16.23 -14.58
CA PHE A 115 4.56 14.99 -15.02
C PHE A 115 5.56 14.47 -13.96
N ALA A 116 6.36 15.35 -13.37
CA ALA A 116 7.31 14.97 -12.32
C ALA A 116 6.58 14.55 -11.04
N VAL A 117 5.48 15.25 -10.71
CA VAL A 117 4.63 14.90 -9.58
C VAL A 117 3.97 13.53 -9.77
N ALA A 118 3.44 13.24 -10.97
CA ALA A 118 2.89 11.94 -11.31
C ALA A 118 3.96 10.83 -11.21
N ALA A 119 5.18 11.10 -11.66
CA ALA A 119 6.29 10.17 -11.51
C ALA A 119 6.63 9.88 -10.04
N VAL A 120 6.66 10.91 -9.18
CA VAL A 120 6.86 10.72 -7.73
C VAL A 120 5.74 9.88 -7.13
N ILE A 121 4.48 10.11 -7.51
CA ILE A 121 3.35 9.32 -7.03
C ILE A 121 3.48 7.86 -7.48
N SER A 122 3.84 7.61 -8.76
CA SER A 122 4.06 6.25 -9.27
C SER A 122 5.20 5.53 -8.54
N PHE A 123 6.29 6.24 -8.25
CA PHE A 123 7.39 5.73 -7.43
C PHE A 123 6.92 5.30 -6.04
N VAL A 124 6.12 6.14 -5.36
CA VAL A 124 5.55 5.84 -4.04
C VAL A 124 4.63 4.63 -4.10
N CYS A 125 3.75 4.55 -5.09
CA CYS A 125 2.86 3.40 -5.28
C CYS A 125 3.63 2.09 -5.45
N ALA A 126 4.76 2.13 -6.16
CA ALA A 126 5.63 0.97 -6.33
C ALA A 126 6.31 0.55 -5.00
N LEU A 127 6.73 1.53 -4.17
CA LEU A 127 7.22 1.24 -2.81
C LEU A 127 6.18 0.45 -2.01
N GLN A 128 4.93 0.91 -2.02
CA GLN A 128 3.83 0.27 -1.30
C GLN A 128 3.59 -1.17 -1.77
N VAL A 129 3.42 -1.37 -3.09
CA VAL A 129 3.14 -2.69 -3.66
C VAL A 129 4.26 -3.68 -3.38
N GLN A 130 5.52 -3.25 -3.52
CA GLN A 130 6.68 -4.11 -3.28
C GLN A 130 6.85 -4.45 -1.80
N THR A 131 6.42 -3.57 -0.90
CA THR A 131 6.55 -3.74 0.55
C THR A 131 5.44 -4.62 1.12
N PHE A 132 4.19 -4.40 0.71
CA PHE A 132 3.02 -5.09 1.24
C PHE A 132 2.51 -6.14 0.26
N ARG A 133 3.20 -7.29 0.21
CA ARG A 133 2.95 -8.37 -0.77
C ARG A 133 2.04 -9.48 -0.27
N ARG A 134 1.62 -9.46 1.00
CA ARG A 134 0.81 -10.51 1.61
C ARG A 134 -0.23 -9.95 2.57
N VAL A 135 -1.41 -10.57 2.57
CA VAL A 135 -2.47 -10.38 3.58
C VAL A 135 -2.95 -11.74 4.06
N HIS A 136 -2.96 -11.99 5.37
CA HIS A 136 -3.32 -13.28 5.96
C HIS A 136 -2.55 -14.47 5.35
N GLY A 137 -1.29 -14.26 4.95
CA GLY A 137 -0.47 -15.27 4.28
C GLY A 137 -0.77 -15.46 2.79
N LEU A 138 -1.79 -14.79 2.25
CA LEU A 138 -2.15 -14.85 0.83
C LEU A 138 -1.35 -13.80 0.04
N PRO A 139 -0.90 -14.12 -1.18
CA PRO A 139 -0.35 -13.13 -2.10
C PRO A 139 -1.35 -11.99 -2.31
N PHE A 140 -0.86 -10.75 -2.24
CA PHE A 140 -1.69 -9.57 -2.27
C PHE A 140 -0.94 -8.43 -2.95
N ALA A 141 -1.68 -7.58 -3.65
CA ALA A 141 -1.17 -6.31 -4.12
C ALA A 141 -2.19 -5.22 -3.80
N SER A 142 -1.79 -4.21 -3.01
CA SER A 142 -2.69 -3.16 -2.51
C SER A 142 -3.39 -2.37 -3.64
N THR A 143 -2.75 -2.28 -4.80
CA THR A 143 -3.19 -1.42 -5.91
C THR A 143 -3.36 -2.17 -7.24
N MET A 144 -3.08 -3.48 -7.29
CA MET A 144 -3.19 -4.28 -8.51
C MET A 144 -4.44 -5.16 -8.49
N CYS A 145 -5.58 -4.59 -8.87
CA CYS A 145 -6.88 -5.27 -8.83
C CYS A 145 -6.92 -6.53 -9.72
N THR A 146 -6.28 -6.54 -10.88
CA THR A 146 -6.26 -7.70 -11.80
C THR A 146 -5.66 -8.95 -11.14
N GLY A 147 -4.53 -8.82 -10.45
CA GLY A 147 -3.89 -9.93 -9.74
C GLY A 147 -4.75 -10.46 -8.59
N ASN A 148 -5.37 -9.54 -7.84
CA ASN A 148 -6.28 -9.88 -6.74
C ASN A 148 -7.56 -10.56 -7.28
N LEU A 149 -8.13 -10.08 -8.39
CA LEU A 149 -9.30 -10.68 -9.04
C LEU A 149 -9.01 -12.10 -9.49
N ARG A 150 -7.89 -12.32 -10.19
CA ARG A 150 -7.45 -13.65 -10.61
C ARG A 150 -7.33 -14.59 -9.42
N SER A 151 -6.59 -14.20 -8.38
CA SER A 151 -6.39 -15.03 -7.19
C SER A 151 -7.71 -15.31 -6.44
N GLY A 152 -8.63 -14.34 -6.43
CA GLY A 152 -9.96 -14.50 -5.87
C GLY A 152 -10.82 -15.49 -6.64
N ALA A 153 -10.80 -15.42 -7.97
CA ALA A 153 -11.53 -16.35 -8.84
C ALA A 153 -10.98 -17.77 -8.73
N ASP A 154 -9.65 -17.94 -8.73
CA ASP A 154 -8.99 -19.25 -8.53
C ASP A 154 -9.40 -19.85 -7.18
N ALA A 155 -9.40 -19.05 -6.12
CA ALA A 155 -9.80 -19.50 -4.78
C ALA A 155 -11.28 -19.89 -4.71
N ALA A 156 -12.17 -19.13 -5.36
CA ALA A 156 -13.60 -19.44 -5.43
C ALA A 156 -13.86 -20.74 -6.20
N TYR A 157 -13.18 -20.93 -7.30
CA TYR A 157 -13.26 -22.15 -8.10
C TYR A 157 -12.77 -23.38 -7.32
N ALA A 158 -11.63 -23.26 -6.61
CA ALA A 158 -11.11 -24.33 -5.78
C ALA A 158 -12.10 -24.71 -4.64
N ALA A 159 -12.82 -23.75 -4.08
CA ALA A 159 -13.88 -24.00 -3.11
C ALA A 159 -15.08 -24.72 -3.74
N TRP A 160 -15.49 -24.28 -4.93
CA TRP A 160 -16.64 -24.87 -5.64
C TRP A 160 -16.38 -26.34 -6.01
N THR A 161 -15.18 -26.67 -6.43
CA THR A 161 -14.77 -28.04 -6.78
C THR A 161 -14.43 -28.92 -5.56
N GLY A 162 -14.47 -28.35 -4.35
CA GLY A 162 -14.10 -29.07 -3.12
C GLY A 162 -12.61 -29.26 -2.92
N ALA A 163 -11.77 -28.68 -3.78
CA ALA A 163 -10.31 -28.78 -3.68
C ALA A 163 -9.72 -27.97 -2.50
N ASP A 164 -10.39 -26.89 -2.09
CA ASP A 164 -9.99 -26.04 -0.94
C ASP A 164 -11.20 -25.63 -0.11
N PRO A 165 -11.42 -26.23 1.08
CA PRO A 165 -12.54 -25.89 1.97
C PRO A 165 -12.53 -24.41 2.42
N ASN A 166 -11.38 -23.74 2.42
CA ASN A 166 -11.22 -22.34 2.79
C ASN A 166 -11.24 -21.36 1.60
N GLY A 167 -11.46 -21.87 0.38
CA GLY A 167 -11.37 -21.07 -0.84
C GLY A 167 -12.34 -19.89 -0.87
N PHE A 168 -13.60 -20.05 -0.43
CA PHE A 168 -14.55 -18.94 -0.35
C PHE A 168 -14.12 -17.86 0.65
N ALA A 169 -13.50 -18.22 1.78
CA ALA A 169 -12.95 -17.24 2.71
C ALA A 169 -11.80 -16.44 2.09
N LYS A 170 -10.92 -17.11 1.32
CA LYS A 170 -9.83 -16.45 0.56
C LYS A 170 -10.40 -15.53 -0.53
N ALA A 171 -11.36 -16.00 -1.31
CA ALA A 171 -12.02 -15.22 -2.36
C ALA A 171 -12.65 -13.93 -1.78
N ARG A 172 -13.32 -14.04 -0.63
CA ARG A 172 -13.92 -12.89 0.08
C ARG A 172 -12.85 -11.86 0.51
N HIS A 173 -11.66 -12.28 0.94
CA HIS A 173 -10.59 -11.34 1.25
C HIS A 173 -10.14 -10.56 0.02
N TYR A 174 -9.97 -11.21 -1.13
CA TYR A 174 -9.62 -10.54 -2.38
C TYR A 174 -10.73 -9.59 -2.84
N ALA A 175 -12.00 -10.04 -2.80
CA ALA A 175 -13.15 -9.21 -3.15
C ALA A 175 -13.24 -7.94 -2.27
N LEU A 176 -13.00 -8.08 -0.95
CA LEU A 176 -13.01 -6.96 -0.03
C LEU A 176 -11.90 -5.94 -0.34
N VAL A 177 -10.71 -6.41 -0.67
CA VAL A 177 -9.59 -5.54 -1.04
C VAL A 177 -9.89 -4.76 -2.31
N ILE A 178 -10.46 -5.42 -3.34
CA ILE A 178 -10.88 -4.76 -4.58
C ILE A 178 -12.00 -3.75 -4.29
N ALA A 179 -12.99 -4.11 -3.47
CA ALA A 179 -14.05 -3.20 -3.08
C ALA A 179 -13.52 -1.97 -2.34
N CYS A 180 -12.52 -2.13 -1.45
CA CYS A 180 -11.87 -1.01 -0.78
C CYS A 180 -11.12 -0.09 -1.78
N PHE A 181 -10.47 -0.65 -2.81
CA PHE A 181 -9.83 0.14 -3.85
C PHE A 181 -10.86 1.00 -4.61
N VAL A 182 -11.96 0.39 -5.05
CA VAL A 182 -13.06 1.10 -5.76
C VAL A 182 -13.70 2.15 -4.85
N ALA A 183 -13.96 1.82 -3.59
CA ALA A 183 -14.51 2.77 -2.62
C ALA A 183 -13.55 3.95 -2.38
N GLY A 184 -12.24 3.70 -2.29
CA GLY A 184 -11.21 4.73 -2.17
C GLY A 184 -11.16 5.64 -3.39
N ALA A 185 -11.26 5.06 -4.60
CA ALA A 185 -11.34 5.82 -5.85
C ALA A 185 -12.60 6.71 -5.90
N ALA A 186 -13.77 6.16 -5.57
CA ALA A 186 -15.04 6.90 -5.55
C ALA A 186 -15.04 8.02 -4.51
N ALA A 187 -14.63 7.72 -3.26
CA ALA A 187 -14.49 8.71 -2.21
C ALA A 187 -13.47 9.79 -2.59
N GLY A 188 -12.33 9.39 -3.17
CA GLY A 188 -11.32 10.30 -3.68
C GLY A 188 -11.86 11.25 -4.72
N ALA A 189 -12.58 10.74 -5.72
CA ALA A 189 -13.22 11.58 -6.75
C ALA A 189 -14.20 12.61 -6.14
N MET A 190 -15.02 12.18 -5.18
CA MET A 190 -15.96 13.07 -4.49
C MET A 190 -15.23 14.15 -3.69
N LEU A 191 -14.25 13.76 -2.89
CA LEU A 191 -13.51 14.70 -2.03
C LEU A 191 -12.68 15.68 -2.84
N LEU A 192 -12.09 15.24 -3.96
CA LEU A 192 -11.37 16.11 -4.90
C LEU A 192 -12.30 17.12 -5.58
N ARG A 193 -13.54 16.75 -5.85
CA ARG A 193 -14.56 17.69 -6.37
C ARG A 193 -14.96 18.73 -5.33
N LEU A 194 -15.05 18.34 -4.05
CA LEU A 194 -15.49 19.22 -2.96
C LEU A 194 -14.36 20.14 -2.45
N TRP A 195 -13.16 19.61 -2.27
CA TRP A 195 -12.03 20.31 -1.61
C TRP A 195 -10.82 20.52 -2.52
N GLY A 196 -10.96 20.19 -3.82
CA GLY A 196 -9.86 20.29 -4.78
C GLY A 196 -8.68 19.40 -4.40
N GLY A 197 -7.51 19.74 -4.90
CA GLY A 197 -6.28 18.95 -4.66
C GLY A 197 -5.89 18.80 -3.19
N ARG A 198 -6.38 19.66 -2.30
CA ARG A 198 -6.14 19.56 -0.84
C ARG A 198 -6.70 18.28 -0.22
N ALA A 199 -7.78 17.72 -0.80
CA ALA A 199 -8.35 16.46 -0.35
C ALA A 199 -7.32 15.31 -0.36
N PHE A 200 -6.30 15.39 -1.23
CA PHE A 200 -5.24 14.38 -1.31
C PHE A 200 -4.41 14.25 -0.02
N ALA A 201 -4.44 15.24 0.88
CA ALA A 201 -3.80 15.18 2.19
C ALA A 201 -4.30 14.01 3.07
N LEU A 202 -5.50 13.49 2.80
CA LEU A 202 -6.03 12.32 3.50
C LEU A 202 -5.21 11.06 3.24
N VAL A 203 -4.54 10.94 2.08
CA VAL A 203 -3.73 9.76 1.74
C VAL A 203 -2.50 9.65 2.64
N PRO A 204 -1.60 10.66 2.74
CA PRO A 204 -0.47 10.57 3.66
C PRO A 204 -0.90 10.42 5.13
N LEU A 205 -2.04 10.99 5.55
CA LEU A 205 -2.59 10.77 6.89
C LEU A 205 -3.04 9.31 7.09
N ALA A 206 -3.69 8.71 6.10
CA ALA A 206 -4.06 7.29 6.15
C ALA A 206 -2.82 6.38 6.22
N LEU A 207 -1.75 6.67 5.46
CA LEU A 207 -0.49 5.93 5.54
C LEU A 207 0.16 6.06 6.92
N GLY A 208 0.15 7.25 7.51
CA GLY A 208 0.59 7.47 8.89
C GLY A 208 -0.19 6.62 9.88
N PHE A 209 -1.51 6.56 9.75
CA PHE A 209 -2.36 5.70 10.57
C PHE A 209 -2.05 4.20 10.37
N VAL A 210 -1.87 3.74 9.13
CA VAL A 210 -1.44 2.36 8.86
C VAL A 210 -0.08 2.07 9.49
N SER A 211 0.86 3.03 9.47
CA SER A 211 2.16 2.89 10.13
C SER A 211 2.01 2.62 11.64
N LEU A 212 1.05 3.27 12.31
CA LEU A 212 0.76 3.02 13.72
C LEU A 212 0.15 1.61 13.93
N LEU A 213 -0.71 1.14 13.03
CA LEU A 213 -1.28 -0.21 13.08
C LEU A 213 -0.21 -1.30 12.89
N VAL A 214 0.76 -1.05 12.03
CA VAL A 214 1.85 -1.98 11.68
C VAL A 214 2.99 -1.93 12.71
N HIS A 215 3.05 -0.89 13.55
CA HIS A 215 4.11 -0.69 14.52
C HIS A 215 4.30 -1.91 15.43
N ARG A 216 5.49 -2.53 15.36
CA ARG A 216 5.88 -3.63 16.24
C ARG A 216 6.20 -3.07 17.63
N ARG A 217 5.27 -3.11 18.57
CA ARG A 217 5.66 -3.04 19.97
C ARG A 217 6.52 -4.27 20.26
N PRO A 218 7.78 -4.13 20.70
CA PRO A 218 8.60 -5.29 21.00
C PRO A 218 7.91 -6.10 22.10
N ALA A 219 7.41 -7.29 21.76
CA ALA A 219 6.82 -8.23 22.72
C ALA A 219 7.79 -8.58 23.88
N ALA A 220 9.05 -8.24 23.73
CA ALA A 220 10.09 -8.35 24.73
C ALA A 220 9.86 -7.44 25.96
N TRP A 221 9.25 -6.23 25.81
CA TRP A 221 8.97 -5.35 26.94
C TRP A 221 7.84 -5.88 27.83
N LEU A 222 6.74 -6.37 27.22
CA LEU A 222 5.64 -7.01 27.95
C LEU A 222 6.06 -8.31 28.63
N ARG A 223 6.98 -9.08 28.03
CA ARG A 223 7.56 -10.27 28.67
C ARG A 223 8.49 -9.93 29.83
N ARG A 224 9.21 -8.81 29.77
CA ARG A 224 10.04 -8.33 30.90
C ARG A 224 9.20 -7.82 32.07
N LEU A 225 8.08 -7.14 31.81
CA LEU A 225 7.15 -6.73 32.87
C LEU A 225 6.48 -7.93 33.55
N ARG A 226 6.06 -8.93 32.75
CA ARG A 226 5.45 -10.15 33.29
C ARG A 226 6.46 -10.99 34.10
N ARG A 227 7.74 -11.01 33.72
CA ARG A 227 8.80 -11.68 34.53
C ARG A 227 9.21 -10.91 35.77
N ARG A 228 9.08 -9.60 35.79
CA ARG A 228 9.33 -8.78 36.99
C ARG A 228 8.19 -8.85 38.00
N GLY A 229 6.94 -8.94 37.54
CA GLY A 229 5.77 -9.07 38.43
C GLY A 229 5.68 -10.43 39.12
N TRP A 230 6.26 -11.49 38.56
CA TRP A 230 6.23 -12.83 39.19
C TRP A 230 7.39 -13.11 40.14
N ARG A 231 8.48 -12.31 40.16
CA ARG A 231 9.59 -12.50 41.11
C ARG A 231 9.36 -11.78 42.44
N GLY A 232 8.31 -10.97 42.56
CA GLY A 232 7.95 -10.27 43.81
C GLY A 232 7.01 -11.04 44.76
N ILE A 233 6.47 -12.20 44.32
CA ILE A 233 5.46 -12.93 45.14
C ILE A 233 6.00 -14.29 45.66
N GLY A 234 7.24 -14.66 45.26
CA GLY A 234 7.80 -15.99 45.52
C GLY A 234 8.78 -16.16 46.71
N ASN A 235 9.10 -15.10 47.47
CA ASN A 235 10.07 -15.17 48.57
C ASN A 235 9.52 -14.72 49.96
N GLY A 236 8.31 -15.15 50.26
CA GLY A 236 7.72 -14.83 51.56
C GLY A 236 7.03 -16.00 52.25
N ARG A 237 7.66 -17.21 52.28
CA ARG A 237 7.24 -18.30 53.19
C ARG A 237 8.30 -19.39 53.24
N ALA A 238 9.31 -19.22 54.07
CA ALA A 238 10.05 -20.31 54.70
C ALA A 238 10.92 -19.71 55.82
N ALA A 239 10.31 -19.36 56.93
CA ALA A 239 10.95 -19.24 58.24
C ALA A 239 9.83 -19.26 59.27
N LEU A 240 9.51 -20.44 59.77
CA LEU A 240 9.11 -20.84 61.14
C LEU A 240 8.96 -22.34 61.16
#